data_53e33448b357643be6fb00adfc34310b
#
_entry.id   53e33448b357643be6fb00adfc34310b
#
_cell.length_a   1.000
_cell.length_b   1.000
_cell.length_c   1.000
_cell.angle_alpha   90.00
_cell.angle_beta   90.00
_cell.angle_gamma   90.00
#
_symmetry.space_group_name_H-M   'P 1'
#
loop_
_entity.id
_entity.type
_entity.pdbx_description
1 polymer ?
#
loop_
_entity_poly.entity_id
_entity_poly.type
_entity_poly.pdbx_seq_one_letter_code
_entity_poly.pdbx_strand_id
1 'polypeptide(L)'
;MRRNHYEHRTDQTDDGCLLSGQAGAGSAACPADGVLPSFIQYLDAIQTLEQQGIQVKVSDLSDALSLPRPGVTRTVKDMEARGLLTKHTSPEDGRVTYLTITEAGRALSRKYDAEYFSSLVPALEVIPEEDAETMIRTIEIFYQIMVERRDSLEK
;
A
#
# COMPACT_ATOMS: atom_id res chain seq x y z
N MET A 1 7.28 -30.89 24.24
CA MET A 1 6.56 -29.84 24.99
C MET A 1 7.52 -28.69 25.26
N ARG A 2 7.53 -27.66 24.43
CA ARG A 2 8.26 -26.41 24.68
C ARG A 2 7.22 -25.29 24.64
N ARG A 3 6.98 -24.66 25.78
CA ARG A 3 6.08 -23.51 25.93
C ARG A 3 6.77 -22.29 25.33
N ASN A 4 6.18 -21.69 24.29
CA ASN A 4 6.54 -20.37 23.82
C ASN A 4 5.88 -19.35 24.75
N HIS A 5 6.72 -18.63 25.47
CA HIS A 5 6.34 -17.45 26.23
C HIS A 5 6.44 -16.25 25.31
N TYR A 6 5.28 -15.77 24.83
CA TYR A 6 5.18 -14.42 24.29
C TYR A 6 4.67 -13.51 25.39
N GLU A 7 5.56 -12.75 25.97
CA GLU A 7 5.17 -11.66 26.87
C GLU A 7 4.71 -10.46 26.02
N HIS A 8 3.44 -10.10 26.17
CA HIS A 8 2.90 -8.83 25.75
C HIS A 8 3.57 -7.72 26.58
N ARG A 9 4.41 -6.94 25.96
CA ARG A 9 4.82 -5.64 26.48
C ARG A 9 4.02 -4.57 25.77
N THR A 10 2.95 -4.13 26.42
CA THR A 10 2.31 -2.84 26.15
C THR A 10 3.21 -1.77 26.75
N ASP A 11 3.89 -1.00 25.93
CA ASP A 11 4.42 0.28 26.35
C ASP A 11 4.04 1.34 25.34
N GLN A 12 3.26 2.24 25.84
CA GLN A 12 2.66 3.38 25.20
C GLN A 12 3.60 4.56 25.49
N THR A 13 4.35 4.99 24.49
CA THR A 13 4.87 6.37 24.49
C THR A 13 5.03 6.84 23.05
N ASP A 14 4.31 7.93 22.76
CA ASP A 14 4.66 8.92 21.76
C ASP A 14 6.16 9.23 21.81
N ASP A 15 6.72 9.43 20.65
CA ASP A 15 7.68 10.47 20.32
C ASP A 15 8.65 10.04 19.21
N GLY A 16 8.60 10.82 18.13
CA GLY A 16 9.80 11.30 17.49
C GLY A 16 10.72 10.25 16.87
N CYS A 17 10.63 10.12 15.55
CA CYS A 17 11.72 9.61 14.71
C CYS A 17 12.99 10.44 14.96
N LEU A 18 13.77 10.07 15.98
CA LEU A 18 15.14 10.50 16.20
C LEU A 18 16.04 9.28 16.16
N LEU A 19 16.56 8.95 14.98
CA LEU A 19 17.75 8.13 14.87
C LEU A 19 18.80 8.88 14.07
N SER A 20 19.61 9.60 14.81
CA SER A 20 20.95 10.01 14.40
C SER A 20 21.89 8.79 14.46
N GLY A 21 22.50 8.47 13.31
CA GLY A 21 23.83 7.90 13.22
C GLY A 21 24.00 6.42 13.53
N GLN A 22 24.07 5.59 12.51
CA GLN A 22 25.30 4.83 12.16
C GLN A 22 25.04 4.01 10.90
N ALA A 23 26.00 4.07 9.98
CA ALA A 23 26.01 3.34 8.73
C ALA A 23 26.06 1.82 8.97
N GLY A 24 25.09 1.11 8.37
CA GLY A 24 25.06 -0.35 8.33
C GLY A 24 23.89 -0.82 7.47
N ALA A 25 24.22 -1.30 6.29
CA ALA A 25 23.43 -2.06 5.32
C ALA A 25 21.96 -2.33 5.66
N GLY A 26 21.03 -1.79 4.85
CA GLY A 26 19.67 -2.31 4.76
C GLY A 26 18.59 -1.52 5.46
N SER A 27 18.71 -0.20 5.56
CA SER A 27 17.55 0.64 5.88
C SER A 27 16.71 0.77 4.61
N ALA A 28 15.56 0.10 4.56
CA ALA A 28 14.51 0.50 3.64
C ALA A 28 14.19 1.96 3.97
N ALA A 29 14.72 2.88 3.16
CA ALA A 29 14.56 4.31 3.35
C ALA A 29 13.07 4.61 3.37
N CYS A 30 12.55 5.05 4.54
CA CYS A 30 11.31 5.81 4.54
C CYS A 30 11.50 6.93 3.52
N PRO A 31 10.59 7.09 2.54
CA PRO A 31 10.72 8.18 1.58
C PRO A 31 10.76 9.49 2.37
N ALA A 32 11.78 10.30 2.11
CA ALA A 32 12.17 11.48 2.89
C ALA A 32 11.10 12.61 2.94
N ASP A 33 9.95 12.43 2.30
CA ASP A 33 8.93 13.46 2.13
C ASP A 33 7.59 13.14 2.82
N GLY A 34 7.57 12.27 3.82
CA GLY A 34 6.33 11.92 4.54
C GLY A 34 5.29 11.21 3.66
N VAL A 35 5.72 10.64 2.54
CA VAL A 35 4.90 9.80 1.68
C VAL A 35 4.79 8.42 2.32
N LEU A 36 3.56 8.01 2.63
CA LEU A 36 3.33 6.67 3.15
C LEU A 36 3.41 5.64 2.00
N PRO A 37 4.05 4.48 2.21
CA PRO A 37 4.06 3.39 1.21
C PRO A 37 2.66 3.00 0.72
N SER A 38 1.64 3.14 1.58
CA SER A 38 0.24 2.93 1.20
C SER A 38 -0.24 3.85 0.07
N PHE A 39 0.29 5.07 -0.04
CA PHE A 39 -0.12 6.00 -1.10
C PHE A 39 0.24 5.46 -2.50
N ILE A 40 1.38 4.78 -2.61
CA ILE A 40 1.81 4.16 -3.88
C ILE A 40 0.80 3.10 -4.31
N GLN A 41 0.39 2.21 -3.40
CA GLN A 41 -0.63 1.19 -3.70
C GLN A 41 -1.95 1.81 -4.17
N TYR A 42 -2.36 2.94 -3.59
CA TYR A 42 -3.55 3.66 -4.02
C TYR A 42 -3.38 4.27 -5.41
N LEU A 43 -2.22 4.89 -5.69
CA LEU A 43 -1.91 5.44 -7.01
C LEU A 43 -1.92 4.35 -8.08
N ASP A 44 -1.30 3.21 -7.82
CA ASP A 44 -1.24 2.07 -8.74
C ASP A 44 -2.63 1.47 -9.01
N ALA A 45 -3.44 1.31 -7.97
CA ALA A 45 -4.82 0.83 -8.11
C ALA A 45 -5.66 1.80 -8.95
N ILE A 46 -5.55 3.12 -8.72
CA ILE A 46 -6.25 4.12 -9.53
C ILE A 46 -5.77 4.07 -10.99
N GLN A 47 -4.45 4.02 -11.23
CA GLN A 47 -3.89 3.94 -12.59
C GLN A 47 -4.39 2.69 -13.34
N THR A 48 -4.40 1.55 -12.65
CA THR A 48 -4.90 0.29 -13.22
C THR A 48 -6.37 0.40 -13.63
N LEU A 49 -7.21 0.97 -12.78
CA LEU A 49 -8.63 1.19 -13.07
C LEU A 49 -8.84 2.21 -14.21
N GLU A 50 -8.07 3.31 -14.22
CA GLU A 50 -8.10 4.31 -15.31
C GLU A 50 -7.70 3.67 -16.66
N GLN A 51 -6.70 2.79 -16.69
CA GLN A 51 -6.28 2.05 -17.90
C GLN A 51 -7.36 1.10 -18.41
N GLN A 52 -8.22 0.60 -17.55
CA GLN A 52 -9.40 -0.19 -17.89
C GLN A 52 -10.58 0.66 -18.36
N GLY A 53 -10.43 1.98 -18.44
CA GLY A 53 -11.47 2.92 -18.83
C GLY A 53 -12.50 3.23 -17.74
N ILE A 54 -12.20 2.89 -16.49
CA ILE A 54 -13.09 3.09 -15.35
C ILE A 54 -12.90 4.50 -14.79
N GLN A 55 -13.99 5.26 -14.62
CA GLN A 55 -13.98 6.47 -13.83
C GLN A 55 -13.99 6.11 -12.33
N VAL A 56 -12.84 6.22 -11.70
CA VAL A 56 -12.57 5.65 -10.36
C VAL A 56 -13.33 6.39 -9.27
N LYS A 57 -14.08 5.66 -8.46
CA LYS A 57 -14.74 6.12 -7.22
C LYS A 57 -14.03 5.55 -6.01
N VAL A 58 -14.32 6.11 -4.83
CA VAL A 58 -13.84 5.57 -3.55
C VAL A 58 -14.28 4.12 -3.33
N SER A 59 -15.49 3.75 -3.81
CA SER A 59 -15.98 2.36 -3.75
C SER A 59 -15.11 1.41 -4.56
N ASP A 60 -14.81 1.79 -5.81
CA ASP A 60 -14.05 0.96 -6.73
C ASP A 60 -12.62 0.72 -6.19
N LEU A 61 -12.04 1.77 -5.59
CA LEU A 61 -10.73 1.69 -4.93
C LEU A 61 -10.77 0.81 -3.66
N SER A 62 -11.87 0.89 -2.88
CA SER A 62 -12.10 0.03 -1.73
C SER A 62 -12.16 -1.45 -2.12
N ASP A 63 -12.88 -1.74 -3.20
CA ASP A 63 -13.03 -3.10 -3.72
C ASP A 63 -11.72 -3.62 -4.32
N ALA A 64 -11.02 -2.80 -5.13
CA ALA A 64 -9.74 -3.16 -5.72
C ALA A 64 -8.65 -3.45 -4.68
N LEU A 65 -8.60 -2.68 -3.60
CA LEU A 65 -7.62 -2.85 -2.53
C LEU A 65 -8.07 -3.83 -1.44
N SER A 66 -9.31 -4.32 -1.49
CA SER A 66 -9.92 -5.14 -0.44
C SER A 66 -9.83 -4.49 0.96
N LEU A 67 -10.01 -3.16 1.01
CA LEU A 67 -9.93 -2.36 2.23
C LEU A 67 -11.30 -1.76 2.61
N PRO A 68 -11.58 -1.58 3.92
CA PRO A 68 -12.82 -0.94 4.37
C PRO A 68 -12.92 0.52 3.88
N ARG A 69 -14.09 0.91 3.34
CA ARG A 69 -14.36 2.26 2.80
C ARG A 69 -13.98 3.42 3.71
N PRO A 70 -14.18 3.37 5.05
CA PRO A 70 -13.78 4.48 5.93
C PRO A 70 -12.28 4.75 5.91
N GLY A 71 -11.45 3.69 5.87
CA GLY A 71 -10.00 3.80 5.75
C GLY A 71 -9.58 4.39 4.41
N VAL A 72 -10.17 3.87 3.31
CA VAL A 72 -9.91 4.38 1.96
C VAL A 72 -10.28 5.86 1.85
N THR A 73 -11.45 6.26 2.36
CA THR A 73 -11.90 7.66 2.34
C THR A 73 -10.92 8.59 3.06
N ARG A 74 -10.38 8.16 4.20
CA ARG A 74 -9.39 8.93 4.97
C ARG A 74 -8.09 9.09 4.18
N THR A 75 -7.55 8.00 3.65
CA THR A 75 -6.31 8.03 2.86
C THR A 75 -6.47 8.88 1.60
N VAL A 76 -7.57 8.75 0.87
CA VAL A 76 -7.89 9.58 -0.30
C VAL A 76 -7.96 11.07 0.06
N LYS A 77 -8.50 11.43 1.23
CA LYS A 77 -8.51 12.82 1.72
C LYS A 77 -7.10 13.33 2.01
N ASP A 78 -6.24 12.51 2.60
CA ASP A 78 -4.86 12.86 2.89
C ASP A 78 -4.04 13.02 1.59
N MET A 79 -4.26 12.16 0.60
CA MET A 79 -3.63 12.25 -0.72
C MET A 79 -4.07 13.50 -1.49
N GLU A 80 -5.37 13.86 -1.41
CA GLU A 80 -5.91 15.10 -1.99
C GLU A 80 -5.27 16.34 -1.35
N ALA A 81 -5.18 16.38 -0.01
CA ALA A 81 -4.54 17.46 0.72
C ALA A 81 -3.06 17.65 0.35
N ARG A 82 -2.39 16.59 -0.10
CA ARG A 82 -1.01 16.61 -0.61
C ARG A 82 -0.91 16.87 -2.12
N GLY A 83 -2.04 17.08 -2.79
CA GLY A 83 -2.07 17.34 -4.23
C GLY A 83 -1.74 16.14 -5.11
N LEU A 84 -1.79 14.92 -4.59
CA LEU A 84 -1.48 13.69 -5.33
C LEU A 84 -2.64 13.21 -6.21
N LEU A 85 -3.86 13.58 -5.84
CA LEU A 85 -5.09 13.33 -6.60
C LEU A 85 -6.06 14.51 -6.46
N THR A 86 -7.05 14.53 -7.33
CA THR A 86 -8.17 15.47 -7.27
C THR A 86 -9.49 14.72 -7.25
N LYS A 87 -10.50 15.35 -6.67
CA LYS A 87 -11.88 14.88 -6.65
C LYS A 87 -12.75 15.71 -7.58
N HIS A 88 -13.56 15.03 -8.37
CA HIS A 88 -14.52 15.66 -9.26
C HIS A 88 -15.91 15.10 -8.98
N THR A 89 -16.86 16.00 -8.71
CA THR A 89 -18.26 15.61 -8.58
C THR A 89 -18.83 15.32 -9.97
N SER A 90 -19.59 14.25 -10.11
CA SER A 90 -20.29 13.93 -11.36
C SER A 90 -21.24 15.07 -11.74
N PRO A 91 -21.22 15.56 -12.97
CA PRO A 91 -22.19 16.56 -13.44
C PRO A 91 -23.62 16.00 -13.53
N GLU A 92 -23.76 14.68 -13.65
CA GLU A 92 -25.06 14.01 -13.77
C GLU A 92 -25.67 13.63 -12.41
N ASP A 93 -24.82 13.29 -11.43
CA ASP A 93 -25.25 12.96 -10.07
C ASP A 93 -24.28 13.55 -9.04
N GLY A 94 -24.67 14.61 -8.39
CA GLY A 94 -23.87 15.30 -7.37
C GLY A 94 -23.49 14.46 -6.15
N ARG A 95 -24.00 13.23 -6.04
CA ARG A 95 -23.64 12.27 -4.98
C ARG A 95 -22.42 11.43 -5.35
N VAL A 96 -22.08 11.40 -6.64
CA VAL A 96 -20.97 10.61 -7.16
C VAL A 96 -19.73 11.49 -7.25
N THR A 97 -18.64 11.03 -6.63
CA THR A 97 -17.33 11.70 -6.67
C THR A 97 -16.32 10.77 -7.32
N TYR A 98 -15.70 11.25 -8.37
CA TYR A 98 -14.61 10.57 -9.08
C TYR A 98 -13.26 11.05 -8.58
N LEU A 99 -12.27 10.17 -8.67
CA LEU A 99 -10.88 10.41 -8.32
C LEU A 99 -10.04 10.45 -9.59
N THR A 100 -9.13 11.40 -9.68
CA THR A 100 -8.17 11.49 -10.78
C THR A 100 -6.78 11.78 -10.23
N ILE A 101 -5.77 11.06 -10.72
CA ILE A 101 -4.39 11.28 -10.30
C ILE A 101 -3.87 12.57 -10.92
N THR A 102 -3.22 13.41 -10.13
CA THR A 102 -2.52 14.61 -10.60
C THR A 102 -1.18 14.25 -11.23
N GLU A 103 -0.54 15.21 -11.92
CA GLU A 103 0.83 15.01 -12.40
C GLU A 103 1.82 14.77 -11.25
N ALA A 104 1.63 15.42 -10.10
CA ALA A 104 2.42 15.16 -8.91
C ALA A 104 2.27 13.71 -8.40
N GLY A 105 1.04 13.17 -8.41
CA GLY A 105 0.79 11.78 -8.07
C GLY A 105 1.44 10.81 -9.05
N ARG A 106 1.35 11.09 -10.36
CA ARG A 106 2.01 10.27 -11.39
C ARG A 106 3.54 10.32 -11.29
N ALA A 107 4.10 11.50 -11.00
CA ALA A 107 5.53 11.65 -10.80
C ALA A 107 6.03 10.87 -9.59
N LEU A 108 5.25 10.88 -8.50
CA LEU A 108 5.55 10.11 -7.29
C LEU A 108 5.54 8.59 -7.55
N SER A 109 4.52 8.07 -8.25
CA SER A 109 4.44 6.65 -8.62
C SER A 109 5.65 6.25 -9.47
N ARG A 110 5.95 7.00 -10.56
CA ARG A 110 7.13 6.75 -11.40
C ARG A 110 8.46 6.77 -10.62
N LYS A 111 8.61 7.75 -9.72
CA LYS A 111 9.81 7.85 -8.89
C LYS A 111 9.98 6.63 -8.00
N TYR A 112 8.88 6.20 -7.35
CA TYR A 112 8.90 5.03 -6.48
C TYR A 112 9.24 3.76 -7.25
N ASP A 113 8.62 3.53 -8.41
CA ASP A 113 8.91 2.39 -9.27
C ASP A 113 10.36 2.38 -9.76
N ALA A 114 10.83 3.53 -10.27
CA ALA A 114 12.18 3.64 -10.83
C ALA A 114 13.30 3.56 -9.77
N GLU A 115 13.12 4.19 -8.63
CA GLU A 115 14.18 4.30 -7.61
C GLU A 115 14.12 3.17 -6.58
N TYR A 116 12.93 2.85 -6.06
CA TYR A 116 12.80 1.86 -5.00
C TYR A 116 12.92 0.43 -5.52
N PHE A 117 12.06 0.04 -6.47
CA PHE A 117 12.07 -1.33 -6.98
C PHE A 117 13.34 -1.64 -7.75
N SER A 118 13.85 -0.71 -8.58
CA SER A 118 15.10 -0.93 -9.31
C SER A 118 16.31 -1.06 -8.38
N SER A 119 16.28 -0.44 -7.20
CA SER A 119 17.34 -0.60 -6.21
C SER A 119 17.27 -1.92 -5.44
N LEU A 120 16.08 -2.52 -5.35
CA LEU A 120 15.89 -3.81 -4.67
C LEU A 120 16.34 -5.00 -5.51
N VAL A 121 16.17 -4.94 -6.84
CA VAL A 121 16.48 -6.07 -7.73
C VAL A 121 17.88 -6.63 -7.51
N PRO A 122 18.97 -5.83 -7.51
CA PRO A 122 20.31 -6.35 -7.26
C PRO A 122 20.49 -6.97 -5.86
N ALA A 123 19.76 -6.44 -4.86
CA ALA A 123 19.83 -6.97 -3.50
C ALA A 123 19.09 -8.31 -3.37
N LEU A 124 18.09 -8.56 -4.22
CA LEU A 124 17.33 -9.81 -4.23
C LEU A 124 18.01 -10.94 -5.01
N GLU A 125 19.04 -10.62 -5.83
CA GLU A 125 19.82 -11.63 -6.57
C GLU A 125 20.53 -12.66 -5.68
N VAL A 126 20.70 -12.37 -4.39
CA VAL A 126 21.25 -13.31 -3.41
C VAL A 126 20.26 -14.44 -3.04
N ILE A 127 18.98 -14.28 -3.37
CA ILE A 127 17.95 -15.29 -3.11
C ILE A 127 17.92 -16.26 -4.27
N PRO A 128 18.17 -17.57 -4.04
CA PRO A 128 18.04 -18.58 -5.08
C PRO A 128 16.61 -18.58 -5.66
N GLU A 129 16.49 -18.79 -6.96
CA GLU A 129 15.20 -18.80 -7.66
C GLU A 129 14.22 -19.83 -7.06
N GLU A 130 14.71 -21.01 -6.69
CA GLU A 130 13.93 -22.06 -6.05
C GLU A 130 13.33 -21.62 -4.71
N ASP A 131 14.10 -20.84 -3.91
CA ASP A 131 13.63 -20.32 -2.63
C ASP A 131 12.58 -19.23 -2.84
N ALA A 132 12.78 -18.36 -3.84
CA ALA A 132 11.82 -17.33 -4.20
C ALA A 132 10.49 -17.95 -4.67
N GLU A 133 10.54 -18.95 -5.56
CA GLU A 133 9.34 -19.67 -6.01
C GLU A 133 8.61 -20.37 -4.86
N THR A 134 9.38 -21.00 -3.95
CA THR A 134 8.81 -21.65 -2.77
C THR A 134 8.13 -20.65 -1.86
N MET A 135 8.73 -19.47 -1.65
CA MET A 135 8.14 -18.39 -0.86
C MET A 135 6.83 -17.89 -1.50
N ILE A 136 6.83 -17.61 -2.81
CA ILE A 136 5.64 -17.14 -3.54
C ILE A 136 4.51 -18.17 -3.38
N ARG A 137 4.76 -19.44 -3.67
CA ARG A 137 3.77 -20.51 -3.52
C ARG A 137 3.23 -20.62 -2.09
N THR A 138 4.10 -20.48 -1.09
CA THR A 138 3.70 -20.54 0.32
C THR A 138 2.80 -19.37 0.71
N ILE A 139 3.12 -18.16 0.23
CA ILE A 139 2.31 -16.95 0.46
C ILE A 139 0.94 -17.10 -0.23
N GLU A 140 0.88 -17.62 -1.44
CA GLU A 140 -0.37 -17.87 -2.16
C GLU A 140 -1.29 -18.84 -1.40
N ILE A 141 -0.73 -19.97 -0.93
CA ILE A 141 -1.49 -20.93 -0.11
C ILE A 141 -2.00 -20.27 1.17
N PHE A 142 -1.13 -19.53 1.86
CA PHE A 142 -1.52 -18.80 3.07
C PHE A 142 -2.63 -17.78 2.80
N TYR A 143 -2.53 -17.03 1.70
CA TYR A 143 -3.56 -16.09 1.27
C TYR A 143 -4.91 -16.77 1.04
N GLN A 144 -4.94 -17.90 0.34
CA GLN A 144 -6.16 -18.68 0.10
C GLN A 144 -6.81 -19.14 1.42
N ILE A 145 -6.00 -19.66 2.34
CA ILE A 145 -6.48 -20.05 3.68
C ILE A 145 -7.14 -18.86 4.41
N MET A 146 -6.53 -17.68 4.33
CA MET A 146 -7.05 -16.47 4.98
C MET A 146 -8.36 -15.99 4.34
N VAL A 147 -8.48 -16.06 3.01
CA VAL A 147 -9.72 -15.73 2.28
C VAL A 147 -10.84 -16.68 2.67
N GLU A 148 -10.62 -17.99 2.62
CA GLU A 148 -11.61 -19.00 3.00
C GLU A 148 -12.09 -18.83 4.45
N ARG A 149 -11.14 -18.49 5.34
CA ARG A 149 -11.46 -18.25 6.74
C ARG A 149 -12.33 -17.01 6.93
N ARG A 150 -12.01 -15.92 6.23
CA ARG A 150 -12.82 -14.70 6.26
C ARG A 150 -14.24 -14.98 5.79
N ASP A 151 -14.40 -15.63 4.65
CA ASP A 151 -15.69 -15.94 4.05
C ASP A 151 -16.54 -16.89 4.92
N SER A 152 -15.87 -17.69 5.77
CA SER A 152 -16.54 -18.56 6.75
C SER A 152 -17.05 -17.82 7.99
N LEU A 153 -16.51 -16.63 8.29
CA LEU A 153 -16.91 -15.82 9.44
C LEU A 153 -18.03 -14.83 9.11
N GLU A 154 -18.28 -14.58 7.82
CA GLU A 154 -19.34 -13.68 7.34
C GLU A 154 -20.67 -14.41 7.07
N LYS A 155 -20.74 -15.72 7.28
CA LYS A 155 -21.95 -16.55 7.20
C LYS A 155 -22.51 -16.83 8.58
#